data_c7376a47172558f379b3888a34af967e
#
_entry.id   c7376a47172558f379b3888a34af967e
#
_cell.length_a   1.000
_cell.length_b   1.000
_cell.length_c   1.000
_cell.angle_alpha   90.00
_cell.angle_beta   90.00
_cell.angle_gamma   90.00
#
_symmetry.space_group_name_H-M   'P 1'
#
loop_
_entity.id
_entity.type
_entity.pdbx_description
1 polymer ?
#
loop_
_entity_poly.entity_id
_entity_poly.type
_entity_poly.pdbx_seq_one_letter_code
_entity_poly.pdbx_strand_id
1 'polypeptide(L)'
;MWLKFGVAPNGNLASIDEVVRGKTNLACLYCGGGLTAKKGSVKEHHFAHTEDTCKPVSQRIKTKAFPSLPLYDNFTIQLKGEELEQLKVLWKEYGAQNYAIPKDLVNFRWQLKGLLESEGDRSYHFTDLGKIPVGALPLALFNQIQEPLLMSALVSLEGSVEIAEAAGLSCLDERRADLLIYRSQLRRILVNSLYFLEVKADGHSFYKIGVTTRLIEERIAEV
;
A
#
# COMPACT_ATOMS: atom_id res chain seq x y z
N MET A 1 -11.91 10.81 5.83
CA MET A 1 -10.79 9.82 5.87
C MET A 1 -10.43 9.56 7.33
N TRP A 2 -10.16 8.33 7.68
CA TRP A 2 -9.88 7.93 9.06
C TRP A 2 -8.39 8.06 9.38
N LEU A 3 -8.04 8.46 10.61
CA LEU A 3 -6.65 8.53 11.07
C LEU A 3 -6.09 7.11 11.18
N LYS A 4 -5.08 6.78 10.37
CA LYS A 4 -4.49 5.43 10.30
C LYS A 4 -3.19 5.28 11.11
N PHE A 5 -2.57 6.39 11.49
CA PHE A 5 -1.29 6.40 12.20
C PHE A 5 -1.37 7.22 13.49
N GLY A 6 -0.62 6.79 14.48
CA GLY A 6 -0.36 7.53 15.73
C GLY A 6 1.13 7.54 16.05
N VAL A 7 1.57 8.49 16.84
CA VAL A 7 2.97 8.63 17.29
C VAL A 7 3.14 7.96 18.65
N ALA A 8 4.05 7.02 18.73
CA ALA A 8 4.44 6.39 20.00
C ALA A 8 5.35 7.31 20.84
N PRO A 9 5.49 7.09 22.15
CA PRO A 9 6.35 7.90 23.02
C PRO A 9 7.81 8.00 22.59
N ASN A 10 8.31 7.01 21.84
CA ASN A 10 9.65 7.01 21.24
C ASN A 10 9.75 7.76 19.91
N GLY A 11 8.67 8.46 19.48
CA GLY A 11 8.60 9.20 18.22
C GLY A 11 8.32 8.34 16.97
N ASN A 12 8.21 7.03 17.10
CA ASN A 12 7.90 6.16 15.98
C ASN A 12 6.41 6.20 15.65
N LEU A 13 6.10 6.05 14.36
CA LEU A 13 4.71 5.87 13.91
C LEU A 13 4.27 4.42 14.09
N ALA A 14 3.07 4.25 14.65
CA ALA A 14 2.38 2.98 14.71
C ALA A 14 1.12 3.02 13.82
N SER A 15 0.94 2.00 12.99
CA SER A 15 -0.28 1.83 12.20
C SER A 15 -1.42 1.32 13.08
N ILE A 16 -2.65 1.66 12.72
CA ILE A 16 -3.84 1.11 13.37
C ILE A 16 -3.85 -0.43 13.33
N ASP A 17 -3.29 -1.04 12.29
CA ASP A 17 -3.28 -2.49 12.12
C ASP A 17 -2.35 -3.19 13.12
N GLU A 18 -1.32 -2.49 13.61
CA GLU A 18 -0.29 -2.99 14.54
C GLU A 18 -0.69 -2.93 16.02
N VAL A 19 -1.78 -2.26 16.34
CA VAL A 19 -2.19 -2.05 17.73
C VAL A 19 -3.47 -2.84 18.07
N VAL A 20 -3.64 -3.14 19.36
CA VAL A 20 -4.86 -3.79 19.84
C VAL A 20 -5.99 -2.74 19.95
N ARG A 21 -7.25 -3.20 19.78
CA ARG A 21 -8.44 -2.36 19.97
C ARG A 21 -8.47 -1.78 21.39
N GLY A 22 -8.81 -0.49 21.51
CA GLY A 22 -8.99 0.19 22.80
C GLY A 22 -8.11 1.42 22.96
N LYS A 23 -7.95 1.88 24.19
CA LYS A 23 -7.05 2.99 24.52
C LYS A 23 -5.62 2.63 24.20
N THR A 24 -4.88 3.57 23.63
CA THR A 24 -3.46 3.39 23.29
C THR A 24 -2.62 4.43 24.02
N ASN A 25 -1.31 4.23 24.02
CA ASN A 25 -0.33 5.23 24.45
C ASN A 25 0.16 6.11 23.28
N LEU A 26 -0.56 6.07 22.16
CA LEU A 26 -0.21 6.83 20.97
C LEU A 26 -0.82 8.23 21.02
N ALA A 27 -0.10 9.18 20.44
CA ALA A 27 -0.52 10.55 20.28
C ALA A 27 -0.89 10.87 18.82
N CYS A 28 -1.78 11.83 18.64
CA CYS A 28 -2.14 12.34 17.31
C CYS A 28 -0.95 13.06 16.67
N LEU A 29 -0.68 12.78 15.39
CA LEU A 29 0.37 13.42 14.58
C LEU A 29 0.25 14.95 14.51
N TYR A 30 -0.99 15.47 14.63
CA TYR A 30 -1.28 16.89 14.40
C TYR A 30 -1.35 17.70 15.69
N CYS A 31 -1.95 17.14 16.74
CA CYS A 31 -2.19 17.91 17.99
C CYS A 31 -1.56 17.30 19.23
N GLY A 32 -0.93 16.14 19.12
CA GLY A 32 -0.37 15.43 20.28
C GLY A 32 -1.40 14.79 21.22
N GLY A 33 -2.71 14.97 20.96
CA GLY A 33 -3.77 14.41 21.80
C GLY A 33 -3.80 12.88 21.77
N GLY A 34 -4.20 12.25 22.89
CA GLY A 34 -4.25 10.80 23.05
C GLY A 34 -5.21 10.12 22.04
N LEU A 35 -4.85 8.91 21.61
CA LEU A 35 -5.59 8.15 20.63
C LEU A 35 -6.18 6.86 21.17
N THR A 36 -7.35 6.51 20.65
CA THR A 36 -8.05 5.24 20.88
C THR A 36 -8.19 4.48 19.56
N ALA A 37 -7.76 3.23 19.52
CA ALA A 37 -7.88 2.36 18.35
C ALA A 37 -9.32 1.82 18.24
N LYS A 38 -10.00 2.19 17.17
CA LYS A 38 -11.36 1.74 16.80
C LYS A 38 -11.25 0.64 15.76
N LYS A 39 -11.44 -0.61 16.20
CA LYS A 39 -11.41 -1.81 15.33
C LYS A 39 -12.74 -2.54 15.46
N GLY A 40 -13.68 -2.22 14.59
CA GLY A 40 -15.00 -2.86 14.51
C GLY A 40 -15.18 -3.58 13.18
N SER A 41 -16.21 -4.42 13.09
CA SER A 41 -16.53 -5.19 11.87
C SER A 41 -17.25 -4.36 10.79
N VAL A 42 -17.83 -3.19 11.15
CA VAL A 42 -18.68 -2.41 10.26
C VAL A 42 -17.96 -1.21 9.62
N LYS A 43 -16.98 -0.62 10.35
CA LYS A 43 -16.23 0.55 9.88
C LYS A 43 -14.77 0.20 9.72
N GLU A 44 -14.10 0.88 8.78
CA GLU A 44 -12.65 0.77 8.66
C GLU A 44 -11.96 0.99 10.01
N HIS A 45 -10.91 0.22 10.25
CA HIS A 45 -10.05 0.41 11.42
C HIS A 45 -9.40 1.78 11.37
N HIS A 46 -9.46 2.52 12.47
CA HIS A 46 -8.92 3.88 12.57
C HIS A 46 -8.63 4.27 14.02
N PHE A 47 -7.81 5.29 14.18
CA PHE A 47 -7.68 5.98 15.46
C PHE A 47 -8.71 7.09 15.58
N ALA A 48 -9.27 7.23 16.76
CA ALA A 48 -10.09 8.37 17.18
C ALA A 48 -9.38 9.08 18.34
N HIS A 49 -9.54 10.39 18.45
CA HIS A 49 -9.07 11.10 19.64
C HIS A 49 -9.83 10.58 20.86
N THR A 50 -9.12 10.48 21.98
CA THR A 50 -9.71 10.07 23.25
C THR A 50 -10.64 11.18 23.78
N GLU A 51 -10.28 12.42 23.48
CA GLU A 51 -11.02 13.65 23.78
C GLU A 51 -11.50 14.29 22.47
N ASP A 52 -11.48 15.62 22.38
CA ASP A 52 -11.96 16.33 21.21
C ASP A 52 -11.09 16.13 19.98
N THR A 53 -11.72 15.96 18.82
CA THR A 53 -11.03 15.80 17.53
C THR A 53 -10.44 17.14 17.08
N CYS A 54 -9.13 17.17 16.85
CA CYS A 54 -8.44 18.37 16.40
C CYS A 54 -8.86 18.81 14.97
N LYS A 55 -8.77 20.13 14.71
CA LYS A 55 -9.17 20.72 13.42
C LYS A 55 -8.49 20.07 12.20
N PRO A 56 -7.17 19.82 12.15
CA PRO A 56 -6.54 19.19 11.01
C PRO A 56 -7.15 17.83 10.64
N VAL A 57 -7.48 17.00 11.63
CA VAL A 57 -8.11 15.70 11.38
C VAL A 57 -9.56 15.86 10.92
N SER A 58 -10.34 16.75 11.54
CA SER A 58 -11.74 16.99 11.18
C SER A 58 -11.89 17.63 9.79
N GLN A 59 -10.99 18.53 9.41
CA GLN A 59 -10.98 19.18 8.09
C GLN A 59 -10.48 18.25 6.99
N ARG A 60 -9.48 17.41 7.29
CA ARG A 60 -8.90 16.47 6.34
C ARG A 60 -9.86 15.36 5.89
N ILE A 61 -10.85 15.04 6.71
CA ILE A 61 -11.92 14.09 6.35
C ILE A 61 -12.63 14.49 5.05
N LYS A 62 -12.57 15.77 4.67
CA LYS A 62 -13.31 16.28 3.51
C LYS A 62 -12.50 16.44 2.22
N THR A 63 -11.16 16.42 2.25
CA THR A 63 -10.40 16.96 1.11
C THR A 63 -9.15 16.21 0.64
N LYS A 64 -8.54 15.28 1.39
CA LYS A 64 -7.25 14.72 0.94
C LYS A 64 -6.97 13.29 1.43
N ALA A 65 -6.57 12.43 0.49
CA ALA A 65 -5.97 11.14 0.82
C ALA A 65 -4.59 11.31 1.49
N PHE A 66 -4.26 10.44 2.47
CA PHE A 66 -2.88 10.33 2.95
C PHE A 66 -1.97 9.96 1.78
N PRO A 67 -0.71 10.42 1.75
CA PRO A 67 0.23 9.95 0.76
C PRO A 67 0.30 8.42 0.88
N SER A 68 -0.10 7.74 -0.19
CA SER A 68 0.03 6.29 -0.32
C SER A 68 1.29 5.98 -1.09
N LEU A 69 1.95 4.90 -0.72
CA LEU A 69 3.02 4.36 -1.53
C LEU A 69 2.39 3.60 -2.70
N PRO A 70 2.71 3.95 -3.95
CA PRO A 70 1.93 3.55 -5.13
C PRO A 70 1.73 2.05 -5.31
N LEU A 71 2.51 1.20 -4.63
CA LEU A 71 2.52 -0.24 -4.87
C LEU A 71 2.47 -1.12 -3.62
N TYR A 72 2.58 -0.55 -2.42
CA TYR A 72 2.73 -1.32 -1.20
C TYR A 72 1.58 -1.13 -0.21
N ASP A 73 0.57 -0.35 -0.58
CA ASP A 73 -0.62 -0.17 0.24
C ASP A 73 -1.52 -1.40 0.09
N ASN A 74 -1.64 -2.20 1.16
CA ASN A 74 -2.44 -3.43 1.23
C ASN A 74 -2.03 -4.56 0.27
N PHE A 75 -0.75 -4.78 0.11
CA PHE A 75 -0.19 -5.72 -0.84
C PHE A 75 -0.38 -7.19 -0.42
N THR A 76 -1.55 -7.72 -0.70
CA THR A 76 -1.79 -9.17 -0.67
C THR A 76 -2.57 -9.57 -1.90
N ILE A 77 -1.92 -10.24 -2.85
CA ILE A 77 -2.55 -10.76 -4.04
C ILE A 77 -2.61 -12.27 -3.93
N GLN A 78 -3.80 -12.81 -4.00
CA GLN A 78 -4.06 -14.24 -4.05
C GLN A 78 -4.65 -14.60 -5.41
N LEU A 79 -4.08 -15.61 -6.06
CA LEU A 79 -4.53 -16.16 -7.32
C LEU A 79 -4.80 -17.64 -7.16
N LYS A 80 -5.93 -18.11 -7.72
CA LYS A 80 -6.16 -19.53 -7.92
C LYS A 80 -5.31 -20.05 -9.08
N GLY A 81 -5.04 -21.35 -9.11
CA GLY A 81 -4.28 -21.96 -10.20
C GLY A 81 -4.86 -21.64 -11.58
N GLU A 82 -6.19 -21.73 -11.71
CA GLU A 82 -6.90 -21.41 -12.96
C GLU A 82 -6.72 -19.94 -13.37
N GLU A 83 -6.79 -19.00 -12.41
CA GLU A 83 -6.57 -17.58 -12.69
C GLU A 83 -5.14 -17.32 -13.18
N LEU A 84 -4.14 -18.02 -12.59
CA LEU A 84 -2.75 -17.90 -13.02
C LEU A 84 -2.55 -18.43 -14.43
N GLU A 85 -3.12 -19.58 -14.76
CA GLU A 85 -3.01 -20.14 -16.12
C GLU A 85 -3.68 -19.23 -17.17
N GLN A 86 -4.83 -18.65 -16.87
CA GLN A 86 -5.47 -17.66 -17.73
C GLN A 86 -4.58 -16.42 -17.93
N LEU A 87 -3.97 -15.90 -16.87
CA LEU A 87 -3.04 -14.78 -16.97
C LEU A 87 -1.80 -15.12 -17.82
N LYS A 88 -1.26 -16.35 -17.70
CA LYS A 88 -0.15 -16.80 -18.55
C LYS A 88 -0.51 -16.88 -20.01
N VAL A 89 -1.73 -17.34 -20.34
CA VAL A 89 -2.24 -17.34 -21.72
C VAL A 89 -2.33 -15.92 -22.25
N LEU A 90 -2.95 -15.00 -21.52
CA LEU A 90 -3.05 -13.59 -21.90
C LEU A 90 -1.67 -12.94 -22.07
N TRP A 91 -0.73 -13.28 -21.18
CA TRP A 91 0.63 -12.79 -21.31
C TRP A 91 1.28 -13.26 -22.62
N LYS A 92 1.16 -14.55 -22.93
CA LYS A 92 1.74 -15.12 -24.15
C LYS A 92 1.14 -14.53 -25.42
N GLU A 93 -0.17 -14.30 -25.43
CA GLU A 93 -0.89 -13.82 -26.62
C GLU A 93 -0.79 -12.31 -26.82
N TYR A 94 -0.77 -11.54 -25.74
CA TYR A 94 -0.83 -10.07 -25.80
C TYR A 94 0.37 -9.41 -25.10
N GLY A 95 0.61 -9.72 -23.84
CA GLY A 95 1.56 -9.00 -23.01
C GLY A 95 3.01 -9.08 -23.48
N ALA A 96 3.46 -10.26 -23.92
CA ALA A 96 4.82 -10.48 -24.40
C ALA A 96 5.16 -9.67 -25.65
N GLN A 97 4.15 -9.29 -26.44
CA GLN A 97 4.27 -8.49 -27.67
C GLN A 97 3.85 -7.04 -27.42
N ASN A 98 3.54 -6.70 -26.18
CA ASN A 98 3.04 -5.38 -25.80
C ASN A 98 1.73 -4.97 -26.54
N TYR A 99 0.88 -5.96 -26.85
CA TYR A 99 -0.43 -5.71 -27.43
C TYR A 99 -1.45 -5.43 -26.32
N ALA A 100 -2.43 -4.60 -26.63
CA ALA A 100 -3.54 -4.32 -25.78
C ALA A 100 -4.47 -5.54 -25.64
N ILE A 101 -4.86 -5.88 -24.42
CA ILE A 101 -5.77 -6.98 -24.11
C ILE A 101 -7.20 -6.46 -24.24
N PRO A 102 -8.07 -7.09 -25.09
CA PRO A 102 -9.47 -6.72 -25.18
C PRO A 102 -10.22 -6.88 -23.86
N LYS A 103 -11.15 -5.96 -23.58
CA LYS A 103 -11.90 -5.91 -22.32
C LYS A 103 -12.69 -7.18 -22.01
N ASP A 104 -13.22 -7.84 -23.03
CA ASP A 104 -13.99 -9.08 -22.93
C ASP A 104 -13.17 -10.28 -22.44
N LEU A 105 -11.85 -10.22 -22.56
CA LEU A 105 -10.93 -11.23 -22.04
C LEU A 105 -10.45 -10.95 -20.60
N VAL A 106 -10.77 -9.78 -20.05
CA VAL A 106 -10.27 -9.34 -18.75
C VAL A 106 -11.25 -9.62 -17.64
N ASN A 107 -10.82 -10.40 -16.63
CA ASN A 107 -11.56 -10.49 -15.40
C ASN A 107 -11.36 -9.20 -14.58
N PHE A 108 -12.43 -8.52 -14.21
CA PHE A 108 -12.40 -7.29 -13.41
C PHE A 108 -11.63 -7.44 -12.08
N ARG A 109 -11.62 -8.64 -11.49
CA ARG A 109 -10.84 -8.91 -10.28
C ARG A 109 -9.33 -8.70 -10.47
N TRP A 110 -8.80 -8.93 -11.67
CA TRP A 110 -7.37 -8.71 -11.95
C TRP A 110 -7.03 -7.23 -11.98
N GLN A 111 -7.94 -6.38 -12.45
CA GLN A 111 -7.81 -4.94 -12.35
C GLN A 111 -7.86 -4.47 -10.88
N LEU A 112 -8.81 -4.96 -10.09
CA LEU A 112 -8.89 -4.64 -8.66
C LEU A 112 -7.64 -5.09 -7.87
N LYS A 113 -7.00 -6.17 -8.31
CA LYS A 113 -5.73 -6.67 -7.74
C LYS A 113 -4.50 -5.89 -8.25
N GLY A 114 -4.67 -4.93 -9.14
CA GLY A 114 -3.59 -4.15 -9.74
C GLY A 114 -2.70 -4.94 -10.71
N LEU A 115 -3.15 -6.09 -11.22
CA LEU A 115 -2.39 -6.92 -12.17
C LEU A 115 -2.50 -6.39 -13.60
N LEU A 116 -3.62 -5.79 -13.92
CA LEU A 116 -3.92 -5.17 -15.21
C LEU A 116 -4.39 -3.74 -14.97
N GLU A 117 -3.98 -2.84 -15.86
CA GLU A 117 -4.44 -1.46 -15.90
C GLU A 117 -5.14 -1.16 -17.23
N SER A 118 -6.15 -0.28 -17.19
CA SER A 118 -6.87 0.10 -18.42
C SER A 118 -6.11 1.16 -19.18
N GLU A 119 -6.05 0.99 -20.49
CA GLU A 119 -5.62 2.01 -21.43
C GLU A 119 -6.84 2.44 -22.27
N GLY A 120 -7.45 3.57 -21.89
CA GLY A 120 -8.72 4.00 -22.46
C GLY A 120 -9.90 3.12 -22.02
N ASP A 121 -11.00 3.12 -22.81
CA ASP A 121 -12.27 2.52 -22.39
C ASP A 121 -12.39 1.01 -22.67
N ARG A 122 -11.52 0.42 -23.50
CA ARG A 122 -11.72 -0.94 -24.03
C ARG A 122 -10.49 -1.83 -24.04
N SER A 123 -9.36 -1.36 -23.57
CA SER A 123 -8.10 -2.11 -23.62
C SER A 123 -7.38 -2.10 -22.27
N TYR A 124 -6.56 -3.13 -22.06
CA TYR A 124 -5.81 -3.33 -20.83
C TYR A 124 -4.38 -3.75 -21.15
N HIS A 125 -3.47 -3.43 -20.23
CA HIS A 125 -2.08 -3.88 -20.24
C HIS A 125 -1.69 -4.50 -18.89
N PHE A 126 -0.68 -5.36 -18.92
CA PHE A 126 -0.08 -5.87 -17.70
C PHE A 126 0.69 -4.77 -16.98
N THR A 127 0.39 -4.57 -15.70
CA THR A 127 1.24 -3.78 -14.81
C THR A 127 2.53 -4.51 -14.50
N ASP A 128 3.54 -3.84 -13.96
CA ASP A 128 4.75 -4.53 -13.49
C ASP A 128 4.43 -5.57 -12.42
N LEU A 129 3.43 -5.31 -11.59
CA LEU A 129 2.92 -6.27 -10.62
C LEU A 129 2.30 -7.50 -11.30
N GLY A 130 1.53 -7.31 -12.36
CA GLY A 130 0.92 -8.39 -13.14
C GLY A 130 1.93 -9.25 -13.90
N LYS A 131 3.11 -8.72 -14.19
CA LYS A 131 4.20 -9.45 -14.85
C LYS A 131 4.89 -10.46 -13.92
N ILE A 132 4.80 -10.27 -12.59
CA ILE A 132 5.46 -11.16 -11.61
C ILE A 132 4.88 -12.59 -11.67
N PRO A 133 3.56 -12.82 -11.50
CA PRO A 133 3.02 -14.17 -11.46
C PRO A 133 3.15 -14.93 -12.77
N VAL A 134 3.22 -14.23 -13.90
CA VAL A 134 3.44 -14.86 -15.22
C VAL A 134 4.92 -15.12 -15.54
N GLY A 135 5.83 -14.76 -14.61
CA GLY A 135 7.27 -14.99 -14.74
C GLY A 135 7.98 -14.00 -15.67
N ALA A 136 7.32 -12.92 -16.08
CA ALA A 136 7.86 -11.94 -17.02
C ALA A 136 8.69 -10.84 -16.33
N LEU A 137 8.53 -10.66 -15.03
CA LEU A 137 9.30 -9.71 -14.21
C LEU A 137 9.79 -10.40 -12.93
N PRO A 138 11.11 -10.59 -12.75
CA PRO A 138 11.66 -11.07 -11.49
C PRO A 138 11.42 -10.11 -10.34
N LEU A 139 11.16 -10.62 -9.13
CA LEU A 139 10.92 -9.82 -7.92
C LEU A 139 12.05 -8.81 -7.64
N ALA A 140 13.31 -9.20 -7.83
CA ALA A 140 14.44 -8.29 -7.62
C ALA A 140 14.41 -7.10 -8.57
N LEU A 141 14.09 -7.33 -9.85
CA LEU A 141 13.97 -6.26 -10.84
C LEU A 141 12.76 -5.37 -10.57
N PHE A 142 11.66 -5.93 -10.11
CA PHE A 142 10.49 -5.15 -9.70
C PHE A 142 10.85 -4.11 -8.65
N ASN A 143 11.56 -4.48 -7.59
CA ASN A 143 12.00 -3.55 -6.56
C ASN A 143 12.90 -2.43 -7.12
N GLN A 144 13.83 -2.77 -8.02
CA GLN A 144 14.73 -1.79 -8.67
C GLN A 144 13.96 -0.78 -9.53
N ILE A 145 12.88 -1.18 -10.18
CA ILE A 145 12.02 -0.28 -10.97
C ILE A 145 11.22 0.65 -10.05
N GLN A 146 10.76 0.14 -8.91
CA GLN A 146 9.93 0.92 -7.99
C GLN A 146 10.71 1.94 -7.15
N GLU A 147 11.96 1.66 -6.82
CA GLU A 147 12.78 2.51 -5.95
C GLU A 147 12.88 3.98 -6.45
N PRO A 148 13.16 4.26 -7.73
CA PRO A 148 13.18 5.64 -8.23
C PRO A 148 11.85 6.38 -8.07
N LEU A 149 10.71 5.68 -8.24
CA LEU A 149 9.39 6.27 -8.06
C LEU A 149 9.13 6.63 -6.60
N LEU A 150 9.52 5.75 -5.67
CA LEU A 150 9.41 5.99 -4.24
C LEU A 150 10.28 7.18 -3.80
N MET A 151 11.50 7.26 -4.31
CA MET A 151 12.42 8.36 -4.01
C MET A 151 11.94 9.69 -4.61
N SER A 152 11.39 9.69 -5.83
CA SER A 152 10.80 10.88 -6.45
C SER A 152 9.63 11.44 -5.63
N ALA A 153 8.76 10.56 -5.12
CA ALA A 153 7.66 10.97 -4.25
C ALA A 153 8.15 11.55 -2.92
N LEU A 154 9.22 10.97 -2.33
CA LEU A 154 9.85 11.52 -1.13
C LEU A 154 10.38 12.93 -1.36
N VAL A 155 11.17 13.14 -2.42
CA VAL A 155 11.73 14.46 -2.79
C VAL A 155 10.61 15.50 -3.01
N SER A 156 9.52 15.10 -3.66
CA SER A 156 8.35 15.98 -3.86
C SER A 156 7.69 16.39 -2.54
N LEU A 157 7.58 15.47 -1.58
CA LEU A 157 7.04 15.79 -0.25
C LEU A 157 7.98 16.68 0.56
N GLU A 158 9.29 16.44 0.52
CA GLU A 158 10.30 17.29 1.16
C GLU A 158 10.25 18.71 0.61
N GLY A 159 10.28 18.87 -0.72
CA GLY A 159 10.14 20.18 -1.35
C GLY A 159 8.83 20.89 -1.00
N SER A 160 7.73 20.14 -0.83
CA SER A 160 6.45 20.72 -0.41
C SER A 160 6.49 21.28 1.03
N VAL A 161 7.26 20.67 1.93
CA VAL A 161 7.50 21.16 3.29
C VAL A 161 8.35 22.40 3.27
N GLU A 162 9.46 22.41 2.53
CA GLU A 162 10.37 23.56 2.39
C GLU A 162 9.64 24.80 1.85
N ILE A 163 8.82 24.63 0.80
CA ILE A 163 7.99 25.71 0.25
C ILE A 163 7.00 26.24 1.28
N ALA A 164 6.31 25.34 2.01
CA ALA A 164 5.34 25.74 3.02
C ALA A 164 5.98 26.48 4.20
N GLU A 165 7.18 26.07 4.60
CA GLU A 165 7.98 26.70 5.65
C GLU A 165 8.49 28.10 5.22
N ALA A 166 9.11 28.19 4.04
CA ALA A 166 9.62 29.44 3.51
C ALA A 166 8.54 30.50 3.28
N ALA A 167 7.34 30.08 2.89
CA ALA A 167 6.20 30.96 2.64
C ALA A 167 5.29 31.17 3.87
N GLY A 168 5.59 30.58 5.03
CA GLY A 168 4.77 30.69 6.25
C GLY A 168 3.33 30.18 6.06
N LEU A 169 3.15 29.13 5.27
CA LEU A 169 1.79 28.65 4.93
C LEU A 169 1.14 27.93 6.11
N SER A 170 -0.16 28.11 6.27
CA SER A 170 -0.97 27.46 7.31
C SER A 170 -1.04 25.93 7.18
N CYS A 171 -0.65 25.37 6.02
CA CYS A 171 -0.62 23.92 5.78
C CYS A 171 0.72 23.26 6.18
N LEU A 172 1.66 23.98 6.79
CA LEU A 172 2.99 23.44 7.11
C LEU A 172 2.93 22.18 7.98
N ASP A 173 2.14 22.20 9.06
CA ASP A 173 2.01 21.04 9.96
C ASP A 173 1.40 19.83 9.25
N GLU A 174 0.47 20.07 8.33
CA GLU A 174 -0.11 19.02 7.50
C GLU A 174 0.95 18.40 6.57
N ARG A 175 1.78 19.24 5.93
CA ARG A 175 2.86 18.77 5.06
C ARG A 175 3.94 17.98 5.81
N ARG A 176 4.32 18.45 7.00
CA ARG A 176 5.25 17.74 7.88
C ARG A 176 4.69 16.37 8.30
N ALA A 177 3.40 16.29 8.64
CA ALA A 177 2.75 15.03 8.98
C ALA A 177 2.71 14.07 7.78
N ASP A 178 2.43 14.54 6.56
CA ASP A 178 2.48 13.75 5.34
C ASP A 178 3.86 13.16 5.08
N LEU A 179 4.90 13.99 5.21
CA LEU A 179 6.29 13.58 5.04
C LEU A 179 6.68 12.52 6.09
N LEU A 180 6.29 12.71 7.35
CA LEU A 180 6.57 11.76 8.43
C LEU A 180 5.90 10.40 8.17
N ILE A 181 4.63 10.39 7.74
CA ILE A 181 3.89 9.18 7.36
C ILE A 181 4.61 8.48 6.20
N TYR A 182 4.95 9.22 5.16
CA TYR A 182 5.62 8.65 3.99
C TYR A 182 6.98 8.05 4.32
N ARG A 183 7.81 8.75 5.08
CA ARG A 183 9.12 8.23 5.55
C ARG A 183 8.98 6.95 6.38
N SER A 184 7.96 6.88 7.23
CA SER A 184 7.68 5.67 8.03
C SER A 184 7.28 4.49 7.14
N GLN A 185 6.41 4.71 6.16
CA GLN A 185 6.01 3.70 5.19
C GLN A 185 7.21 3.24 4.35
N LEU A 186 8.01 4.19 3.86
CA LEU A 186 9.21 3.89 3.09
C LEU A 186 10.22 3.04 3.87
N ARG A 187 10.47 3.36 5.15
CA ARG A 187 11.33 2.52 6.02
C ARG A 187 10.81 1.09 6.11
N ARG A 188 9.51 0.90 6.27
CA ARG A 188 8.89 -0.44 6.30
C ARG A 188 9.13 -1.19 4.99
N ILE A 189 8.99 -0.51 3.86
CA ILE A 189 9.22 -1.11 2.54
C ILE A 189 10.69 -1.51 2.37
N LEU A 190 11.62 -0.63 2.73
CA LEU A 190 13.05 -0.90 2.57
C LEU A 190 13.55 -2.07 3.43
N VAL A 191 12.84 -2.41 4.52
CA VAL A 191 13.14 -3.60 5.34
C VAL A 191 12.25 -4.80 5.01
N ASN A 192 11.31 -4.65 4.08
CA ASN A 192 10.40 -5.71 3.68
C ASN A 192 10.99 -6.57 2.56
N SER A 193 10.76 -7.87 2.65
CA SER A 193 10.96 -8.80 1.55
C SER A 193 9.66 -9.02 0.81
N LEU A 194 9.68 -8.89 -0.51
CA LEU A 194 8.60 -9.29 -1.40
C LEU A 194 8.72 -10.79 -1.65
N TYR A 195 7.62 -11.51 -1.59
CA TYR A 195 7.59 -12.94 -1.85
C TYR A 195 6.49 -13.33 -2.84
N PHE A 196 6.73 -14.40 -3.58
CA PHE A 196 5.75 -15.09 -4.40
C PHE A 196 5.78 -16.58 -4.03
N LEU A 197 4.69 -17.08 -3.45
CA LEU A 197 4.57 -18.46 -2.94
C LEU A 197 3.50 -19.22 -3.72
N GLU A 198 3.77 -20.50 -3.96
CA GLU A 198 2.77 -21.50 -4.30
C GLU A 198 2.39 -22.26 -3.02
N VAL A 199 1.12 -22.33 -2.73
CA VAL A 199 0.54 -23.10 -1.62
C VAL A 199 -0.34 -24.19 -2.19
N LYS A 200 -0.09 -25.45 -1.80
CA LYS A 200 -0.89 -26.60 -2.21
C LYS A 200 -1.73 -27.08 -1.02
N ALA A 201 -3.04 -27.03 -1.17
CA ALA A 201 -3.99 -27.49 -0.16
C ALA A 201 -5.15 -28.21 -0.84
N ASP A 202 -5.54 -29.35 -0.33
CA ASP A 202 -6.70 -30.15 -0.79
C ASP A 202 -6.74 -30.39 -2.31
N GLY A 203 -5.58 -30.63 -2.92
CA GLY A 203 -5.45 -30.89 -4.36
C GLY A 203 -5.52 -29.62 -5.24
N HIS A 204 -5.62 -28.45 -4.65
CA HIS A 204 -5.63 -27.16 -5.35
C HIS A 204 -4.34 -26.38 -5.11
N SER A 205 -3.90 -25.64 -6.14
CA SER A 205 -2.79 -24.69 -6.01
C SER A 205 -3.32 -23.27 -5.89
N PHE A 206 -2.76 -22.53 -4.93
CA PHE A 206 -2.99 -21.12 -4.71
C PHE A 206 -1.65 -20.38 -4.82
N TYR A 207 -1.69 -19.20 -5.40
CA TYR A 207 -0.50 -18.37 -5.55
C TYR A 207 -0.69 -17.07 -4.80
N LYS A 208 0.32 -16.69 -4.02
CA LYS A 208 0.26 -15.51 -3.17
C LYS A 208 1.48 -14.64 -3.40
N ILE A 209 1.23 -13.37 -3.73
CA ILE A 209 2.24 -12.32 -3.70
C ILE A 209 2.00 -11.48 -2.45
N GLY A 210 3.04 -11.19 -1.69
CA GLY A 210 2.92 -10.39 -0.47
C GLY A 210 4.26 -9.82 -0.04
N VAL A 211 4.21 -9.01 1.02
CA VAL A 211 5.39 -8.43 1.67
C VAL A 211 5.47 -8.87 3.13
N THR A 212 6.69 -9.00 3.64
CA THR A 212 6.95 -9.33 5.04
C THR A 212 8.17 -8.58 5.56
N THR A 213 8.12 -8.15 6.82
CA THR A 213 9.27 -7.63 7.58
C THR A 213 10.03 -8.72 8.33
N ARG A 214 9.50 -9.95 8.35
CA ARG A 214 10.10 -11.11 9.01
C ARG A 214 10.95 -11.90 8.01
N LEU A 215 11.75 -12.82 8.52
CA LEU A 215 12.42 -13.80 7.68
C LEU A 215 11.40 -14.57 6.84
N ILE A 216 11.73 -14.81 5.60
CA ILE A 216 10.81 -15.48 4.65
C ILE A 216 10.46 -16.88 5.15
N GLU A 217 11.43 -17.58 5.77
CA GLU A 217 11.29 -18.91 6.34
C GLU A 217 10.23 -18.94 7.46
N GLU A 218 10.22 -17.94 8.33
CA GLU A 218 9.19 -17.80 9.38
C GLU A 218 7.80 -17.58 8.78
N ARG A 219 7.74 -16.80 7.69
CA ARG A 219 6.47 -16.51 7.01
C ARG A 219 5.93 -17.73 6.26
N ILE A 220 6.80 -18.56 5.71
CA ILE A 220 6.41 -19.81 5.04
C ILE A 220 5.84 -20.81 6.05
N ALA A 221 6.40 -20.86 7.25
CA ALA A 221 5.93 -21.78 8.30
C ALA A 221 4.50 -21.44 8.83
N GLU A 222 3.97 -20.25 8.56
CA GLU A 222 2.61 -19.80 8.95
C GLU A 222 1.55 -20.03 7.86
N VAL A 223 1.93 -20.45 6.66
CA VAL A 223 1.05 -20.63 5.49
C VAL A 223 0.74 -22.07 5.26
#